data_8c345ee8353db643fdbcff924ee9a347
#
_entry.id   8c345ee8353db643fdbcff924ee9a347
#
_cell.length_a   1.000
_cell.length_b   1.000
_cell.length_c   1.000
_cell.angle_alpha   90.00
_cell.angle_beta   90.00
_cell.angle_gamma   90.00
#
_symmetry.space_group_name_H-M   'P 1'
#
loop_
_entity.id
_entity.type
_entity.pdbx_description
1 polymer ?
#
loop_
_entity_poly.entity_id
_entity_poly.type
_entity_poly.pdbx_seq_one_letter_code
_entity_poly.pdbx_strand_id
1 'polypeptide(L)'
;MILVENFKLLENNLLNFLDSYLKSSGAKGFVLGLSGGLDSAVVATLCTKVAPTKALIMPTSSSNQANLNDALELSSKLNLDYQIIDISDILASFLPFSDINDKLRVGNIAARIRMILLYDHSSLLNALVVGTTNKSEKMLGYGTIYGDMACALNPLANIYKSDLFEFASYLGVNHKIIAKAPSADLWQNQSDESDIGYSYAQIDKLLKAIENGEDLSKFDSDFKNKITARITKNSFKQKLPATPNI
;
A
#
# COMPACT_ATOMS: atom_id res chain seq x y z
N MET A 1 -6.54 -13.05 16.14
CA MET A 1 -5.10 -12.78 15.85
C MET A 1 -4.59 -13.94 15.01
N ILE A 2 -4.34 -13.72 13.73
CA ILE A 2 -3.67 -14.72 12.90
C ILE A 2 -2.19 -14.62 13.27
N LEU A 3 -1.72 -15.55 14.11
CA LEU A 3 -0.30 -15.77 14.27
C LEU A 3 0.22 -16.24 12.91
N VAL A 4 1.15 -15.50 12.34
CA VAL A 4 1.70 -15.77 11.00
C VAL A 4 2.71 -16.94 11.06
N GLU A 5 2.47 -17.92 11.93
CA GLU A 5 3.27 -19.15 12.02
C GLU A 5 3.00 -20.13 10.87
N ASN A 6 1.90 -19.93 10.12
CA ASN A 6 1.58 -20.75 8.97
C ASN A 6 1.37 -19.91 7.72
N PHE A 7 2.47 -19.50 7.09
CA PHE A 7 2.45 -18.72 5.86
C PHE A 7 1.70 -19.38 4.71
N LYS A 8 1.70 -20.71 4.65
CA LYS A 8 0.92 -21.45 3.65
C LYS A 8 -0.59 -21.26 3.85
N LEU A 9 -1.06 -21.28 5.11
CA LEU A 9 -2.47 -21.00 5.41
C LEU A 9 -2.83 -19.56 5.10
N LEU A 10 -1.96 -18.61 5.45
CA LEU A 10 -2.14 -17.18 5.13
C LEU A 10 -2.23 -16.98 3.62
N GLU A 11 -1.29 -17.53 2.86
CA GLU A 11 -1.32 -17.48 1.40
C GLU A 11 -2.62 -18.03 0.84
N ASN A 12 -3.04 -19.24 1.25
CA ASN A 12 -4.29 -19.85 0.80
C ASN A 12 -5.51 -18.98 1.10
N ASN A 13 -5.58 -18.38 2.29
CA ASN A 13 -6.68 -17.48 2.67
C ASN A 13 -6.71 -16.23 1.78
N LEU A 14 -5.55 -15.65 1.47
CA LEU A 14 -5.45 -14.47 0.61
C LEU A 14 -5.80 -14.80 -0.85
N LEU A 15 -5.34 -15.94 -1.37
CA LEU A 15 -5.71 -16.40 -2.72
C LEU A 15 -7.21 -16.68 -2.83
N ASN A 16 -7.81 -17.33 -1.84
CA ASN A 16 -9.25 -17.57 -1.78
C ASN A 16 -10.05 -16.26 -1.68
N PHE A 17 -9.57 -15.28 -0.91
CA PHE A 17 -10.18 -13.96 -0.85
C PHE A 17 -10.18 -13.27 -2.21
N LEU A 18 -9.03 -13.24 -2.89
CA LEU A 18 -8.89 -12.64 -4.22
C LEU A 18 -9.80 -13.32 -5.25
N ASP A 19 -9.78 -14.65 -5.30
CA ASP A 19 -10.58 -15.46 -6.24
C ASP A 19 -12.09 -15.28 -6.00
N SER A 20 -12.53 -15.35 -4.73
CA SER A 20 -13.94 -15.19 -4.37
C SER A 20 -14.46 -13.80 -4.71
N TYR A 21 -13.66 -12.76 -4.43
CA TYR A 21 -14.05 -11.39 -4.74
C TYR A 21 -14.10 -11.14 -6.24
N LEU A 22 -13.12 -11.66 -7.00
CA LEU A 22 -13.10 -11.59 -8.45
C LEU A 22 -14.35 -12.24 -9.07
N LYS A 23 -14.68 -13.47 -8.63
CA LYS A 23 -15.88 -14.18 -9.09
C LYS A 23 -17.17 -13.45 -8.77
N SER A 24 -17.30 -12.91 -7.57
CA SER A 24 -18.51 -12.20 -7.13
C SER A 24 -18.72 -10.88 -7.87
N SER A 25 -17.64 -10.22 -8.28
CA SER A 25 -17.71 -8.94 -9.01
C SER A 25 -17.98 -9.08 -10.50
N GLY A 26 -17.75 -10.28 -11.09
CA GLY A 26 -17.79 -10.50 -12.54
C GLY A 26 -16.66 -9.86 -13.32
N ALA A 27 -15.60 -9.36 -12.64
CA ALA A 27 -14.42 -8.84 -13.29
C ALA A 27 -13.53 -9.95 -13.86
N LYS A 28 -12.65 -9.60 -14.80
CA LYS A 28 -11.82 -10.58 -15.53
C LYS A 28 -10.38 -10.69 -15.00
N GLY A 29 -9.95 -9.80 -14.11
CA GLY A 29 -8.59 -9.78 -13.59
C GLY A 29 -8.35 -8.63 -12.62
N PHE A 30 -7.09 -8.30 -12.41
CA PHE A 30 -6.65 -7.30 -11.47
C PHE A 30 -5.83 -6.20 -12.14
N VAL A 31 -5.89 -4.98 -11.57
CA VAL A 31 -5.00 -3.86 -11.88
C VAL A 31 -4.38 -3.38 -10.58
N LEU A 32 -3.08 -3.15 -10.56
CA LEU A 32 -2.38 -2.61 -9.39
C LEU A 32 -1.26 -1.63 -9.77
N GLY A 33 -0.94 -0.73 -8.86
CA GLY A 33 0.26 0.09 -8.93
C GLY A 33 1.47 -0.69 -8.42
N LEU A 34 2.50 -0.84 -9.26
CA LEU A 34 3.73 -1.53 -8.88
C LEU A 34 4.83 -0.50 -8.65
N SER A 35 5.12 -0.22 -7.37
CA SER A 35 6.08 0.80 -6.96
C SER A 35 7.51 0.30 -6.85
N GLY A 36 7.74 -1.02 -6.85
CA GLY A 36 9.02 -1.64 -6.49
C GLY A 36 9.27 -1.72 -4.98
N GLY A 37 8.28 -1.38 -4.17
CA GLY A 37 8.27 -1.58 -2.72
C GLY A 37 7.66 -2.93 -2.31
N LEU A 38 7.86 -3.28 -1.03
CA LEU A 38 7.49 -4.57 -0.45
C LEU A 38 6.01 -4.92 -0.64
N ASP A 39 5.11 -4.00 -0.26
CA ASP A 39 3.66 -4.24 -0.25
C ASP A 39 3.14 -4.52 -1.67
N SER A 40 3.51 -3.68 -2.64
CA SER A 40 3.12 -3.87 -4.04
C SER A 40 3.69 -5.16 -4.64
N ALA A 41 4.90 -5.57 -4.22
CA ALA A 41 5.52 -6.82 -4.64
C ALA A 41 4.76 -8.05 -4.11
N VAL A 42 4.35 -8.03 -2.84
CA VAL A 42 3.54 -9.09 -2.25
C VAL A 42 2.18 -9.19 -2.94
N VAL A 43 1.49 -8.06 -3.14
CA VAL A 43 0.18 -8.04 -3.82
C VAL A 43 0.29 -8.53 -5.27
N ALA A 44 1.29 -8.06 -6.03
CA ALA A 44 1.52 -8.54 -7.40
C ALA A 44 1.73 -10.06 -7.44
N THR A 45 2.55 -10.60 -6.52
CA THR A 45 2.82 -12.03 -6.42
C THR A 45 1.57 -12.84 -6.12
N LEU A 46 0.66 -12.33 -5.27
CA LEU A 46 -0.60 -13.01 -4.96
C LEU A 46 -1.59 -12.93 -6.13
N CYS A 47 -1.75 -11.75 -6.72
CA CYS A 47 -2.71 -11.54 -7.82
C CYS A 47 -2.40 -12.40 -9.04
N THR A 48 -1.13 -12.52 -9.43
CA THR A 48 -0.70 -13.35 -10.59
C THR A 48 -0.96 -14.84 -10.40
N LYS A 49 -1.11 -15.31 -9.17
CA LYS A 49 -1.48 -16.72 -8.88
C LYS A 49 -2.97 -16.99 -9.07
N VAL A 50 -3.80 -15.95 -9.15
CA VAL A 50 -5.26 -16.07 -9.20
C VAL A 50 -5.82 -15.75 -10.58
N ALA A 51 -5.40 -14.65 -11.20
CA ALA A 51 -5.99 -14.19 -12.46
C ALA A 51 -5.03 -13.30 -13.26
N PRO A 52 -5.34 -13.01 -14.54
CA PRO A 52 -4.63 -12.02 -15.31
C PRO A 52 -4.51 -10.71 -14.55
N THR A 53 -3.30 -10.18 -14.45
CA THR A 53 -2.99 -9.02 -13.63
C THR A 53 -2.19 -8.01 -14.45
N LYS A 54 -2.66 -6.76 -14.50
CA LYS A 54 -2.00 -5.62 -15.11
C LYS A 54 -1.33 -4.78 -14.05
N ALA A 55 -0.02 -4.54 -14.18
CA ALA A 55 0.71 -3.61 -13.32
C ALA A 55 0.92 -2.27 -14.03
N LEU A 56 0.67 -1.18 -13.32
CA LEU A 56 1.08 0.15 -13.76
C LEU A 56 2.28 0.61 -12.92
N ILE A 57 3.38 0.89 -13.59
CA ILE A 57 4.58 1.47 -13.00
C ILE A 57 4.54 2.96 -13.35
N MET A 58 4.31 3.81 -12.36
CA MET A 58 3.97 5.22 -12.58
C MET A 58 4.99 6.15 -11.87
N PRO A 59 6.22 6.24 -12.42
CA PRO A 59 7.25 7.10 -11.86
C PRO A 59 6.93 8.59 -12.03
N THR A 60 7.60 9.41 -11.23
CA THR A 60 7.77 10.84 -11.43
C THR A 60 9.26 11.15 -11.63
N SER A 61 9.60 12.37 -12.01
CA SER A 61 10.99 12.83 -12.11
C SER A 61 11.79 12.71 -10.79
N SER A 62 11.11 12.66 -9.64
CA SER A 62 11.71 12.49 -8.32
C SER A 62 11.74 11.04 -7.82
N SER A 63 11.15 10.10 -8.55
CA SER A 63 11.09 8.69 -8.15
C SER A 63 12.48 8.04 -8.12
N ASN A 64 12.68 7.15 -7.15
CA ASN A 64 13.95 6.44 -7.01
C ASN A 64 14.12 5.41 -8.14
N GLN A 65 15.21 5.56 -8.93
CA GLN A 65 15.52 4.65 -10.04
C GLN A 65 15.67 3.18 -9.59
N ALA A 66 16.15 2.93 -8.37
CA ALA A 66 16.24 1.58 -7.83
C ALA A 66 14.85 0.94 -7.66
N ASN A 67 13.84 1.72 -7.26
CA ASN A 67 12.47 1.23 -7.16
C ASN A 67 11.89 0.87 -8.54
N LEU A 68 12.14 1.69 -9.55
CA LEU A 68 11.74 1.39 -10.93
C LEU A 68 12.40 0.10 -11.42
N ASN A 69 13.71 -0.07 -11.21
CA ASN A 69 14.43 -1.26 -11.61
C ASN A 69 13.90 -2.53 -10.91
N ASP A 70 13.59 -2.44 -9.61
CA ASP A 70 13.04 -3.57 -8.85
C ASP A 70 11.61 -3.91 -9.31
N ALA A 71 10.80 -2.92 -9.68
CA ALA A 71 9.48 -3.15 -10.26
C ALA A 71 9.57 -3.89 -11.61
N LEU A 72 10.53 -3.52 -12.45
CA LEU A 72 10.79 -4.18 -13.73
C LEU A 72 11.32 -5.61 -13.56
N GLU A 73 12.29 -5.81 -12.64
CA GLU A 73 12.82 -7.14 -12.33
C GLU A 73 11.71 -8.07 -11.82
N LEU A 74 10.86 -7.57 -10.92
CA LEU A 74 9.72 -8.34 -10.42
C LEU A 74 8.70 -8.65 -11.51
N SER A 75 8.39 -7.69 -12.37
CA SER A 75 7.48 -7.89 -13.50
C SER A 75 7.97 -9.00 -14.44
N SER A 76 9.26 -9.01 -14.74
CA SER A 76 9.88 -10.06 -15.55
C SER A 76 9.81 -11.43 -14.84
N LYS A 77 10.14 -11.48 -13.55
CA LYS A 77 10.12 -12.72 -12.75
C LYS A 77 8.73 -13.34 -12.68
N LEU A 78 7.68 -12.52 -12.55
CA LEU A 78 6.29 -12.96 -12.45
C LEU A 78 5.62 -13.15 -13.83
N ASN A 79 6.32 -12.87 -14.94
CA ASN A 79 5.73 -12.77 -16.27
C ASN A 79 4.46 -11.87 -16.28
N LEU A 80 4.56 -10.74 -15.59
CA LEU A 80 3.46 -9.83 -15.33
C LEU A 80 3.29 -8.88 -16.53
N ASP A 81 2.05 -8.73 -17.00
CA ASP A 81 1.73 -7.68 -17.96
C ASP A 81 1.86 -6.32 -17.28
N TYR A 82 2.75 -5.46 -17.77
CA TYR A 82 2.97 -4.15 -17.17
C TYR A 82 3.02 -3.04 -18.20
N GLN A 83 2.80 -1.83 -17.73
CA GLN A 83 2.99 -0.59 -18.49
C GLN A 83 3.68 0.45 -17.63
N ILE A 84 4.65 1.15 -18.22
CA ILE A 84 5.29 2.31 -17.60
C ILE A 84 4.54 3.55 -18.08
N ILE A 85 4.08 4.37 -17.14
CA ILE A 85 3.43 5.65 -17.41
C ILE A 85 4.12 6.71 -16.55
N ASP A 86 5.03 7.47 -17.15
CA ASP A 86 5.63 8.61 -16.45
C ASP A 86 4.56 9.69 -16.23
N ILE A 87 4.31 10.02 -14.95
CA ILE A 87 3.29 10.99 -14.57
C ILE A 87 3.86 12.40 -14.33
N SER A 88 5.13 12.64 -14.66
CA SER A 88 5.81 13.91 -14.39
C SER A 88 5.11 15.11 -15.01
N ASP A 89 4.75 15.04 -16.30
CA ASP A 89 4.09 16.13 -17.01
C ASP A 89 2.67 16.37 -16.50
N ILE A 90 1.95 15.28 -16.19
CA ILE A 90 0.62 15.37 -15.59
C ILE A 90 0.72 16.05 -14.22
N LEU A 91 1.66 15.62 -13.38
CA LEU A 91 1.89 16.24 -12.07
C LEU A 91 2.28 17.72 -12.22
N ALA A 92 3.19 18.02 -13.14
CA ALA A 92 3.63 19.40 -13.41
C ALA A 92 2.47 20.32 -13.78
N SER A 93 1.46 19.84 -14.48
CA SER A 93 0.27 20.61 -14.83
C SER A 93 -0.58 21.04 -13.63
N PHE A 94 -0.49 20.34 -12.50
CA PHE A 94 -1.19 20.68 -11.25
C PHE A 94 -0.39 21.62 -10.34
N LEU A 95 0.94 21.72 -10.51
CA LEU A 95 1.79 22.51 -9.62
C LEU A 95 1.45 24.01 -9.59
N PRO A 96 1.00 24.66 -10.68
CA PRO A 96 0.56 26.06 -10.63
C PRO A 96 -0.61 26.32 -9.67
N PHE A 97 -1.36 25.28 -9.31
CA PHE A 97 -2.52 25.35 -8.39
C PHE A 97 -2.17 24.88 -6.97
N SER A 98 -0.90 24.58 -6.69
CA SER A 98 -0.44 24.05 -5.41
C SER A 98 0.82 24.76 -4.93
N ASP A 99 1.15 24.64 -3.65
CA ASP A 99 2.45 25.03 -3.14
C ASP A 99 3.48 23.92 -3.43
N ILE A 100 4.39 24.18 -4.36
CA ILE A 100 5.45 23.25 -4.76
C ILE A 100 6.40 22.91 -3.61
N ASN A 101 6.52 23.78 -2.60
CA ASN A 101 7.38 23.55 -1.44
C ASN A 101 6.72 22.62 -0.41
N ASP A 102 5.39 22.47 -0.46
CA ASP A 102 4.67 21.50 0.36
C ASP A 102 4.73 20.11 -0.27
N LYS A 103 5.80 19.38 0.05
CA LYS A 103 6.05 18.02 -0.46
C LYS A 103 4.87 17.06 -0.21
N LEU A 104 4.18 17.20 0.93
CA LEU A 104 3.04 16.33 1.25
C LEU A 104 1.86 16.60 0.31
N ARG A 105 1.56 17.88 0.00
CA ARG A 105 0.50 18.23 -0.96
C ARG A 105 0.84 17.70 -2.36
N VAL A 106 2.07 17.90 -2.82
CA VAL A 106 2.55 17.41 -4.12
C VAL A 106 2.46 15.88 -4.18
N GLY A 107 2.92 15.17 -3.14
CA GLY A 107 2.81 13.72 -3.03
C GLY A 107 1.36 13.23 -3.06
N ASN A 108 0.45 13.93 -2.37
CA ASN A 108 -0.97 13.61 -2.40
C ASN A 108 -1.60 13.82 -3.79
N ILE A 109 -1.14 14.81 -4.57
CA ILE A 109 -1.58 14.99 -5.96
C ILE A 109 -1.09 13.80 -6.80
N ALA A 110 0.19 13.44 -6.71
CA ALA A 110 0.76 12.30 -7.43
C ALA A 110 0.03 10.99 -7.12
N ALA A 111 -0.31 10.71 -5.85
CA ALA A 111 -1.07 9.54 -5.45
C ALA A 111 -2.47 9.51 -6.10
N ARG A 112 -3.14 10.67 -6.22
CA ARG A 112 -4.46 10.76 -6.89
C ARG A 112 -4.36 10.64 -8.41
N ILE A 113 -3.31 11.14 -9.04
CA ILE A 113 -3.06 10.91 -10.47
C ILE A 113 -2.90 9.40 -10.73
N ARG A 114 -2.10 8.71 -9.92
CA ARG A 114 -1.94 7.25 -10.01
C ARG A 114 -3.27 6.52 -9.86
N MET A 115 -4.11 6.93 -8.92
CA MET A 115 -5.44 6.36 -8.72
C MET A 115 -6.32 6.53 -9.97
N ILE A 116 -6.34 7.70 -10.58
CA ILE A 116 -7.11 7.95 -11.81
C ILE A 116 -6.70 6.96 -12.91
N LEU A 117 -5.40 6.78 -13.13
CA LEU A 117 -4.87 5.86 -14.15
C LEU A 117 -5.20 4.40 -13.84
N LEU A 118 -5.14 4.00 -12.56
CA LEU A 118 -5.52 2.65 -12.13
C LEU A 118 -7.00 2.36 -12.43
N TYR A 119 -7.90 3.31 -12.13
CA TYR A 119 -9.34 3.13 -12.37
C TYR A 119 -9.71 3.24 -13.85
N ASP A 120 -9.00 4.04 -14.65
CA ASP A 120 -9.14 4.05 -16.10
C ASP A 120 -8.83 2.67 -16.71
N HIS A 121 -7.66 2.10 -16.34
CA HIS A 121 -7.27 0.76 -16.79
C HIS A 121 -8.19 -0.34 -16.25
N SER A 122 -8.70 -0.18 -15.03
CA SER A 122 -9.72 -1.07 -14.45
C SER A 122 -10.96 -1.13 -15.35
N SER A 123 -11.45 0.01 -15.80
CA SER A 123 -12.59 0.10 -16.71
C SER A 123 -12.27 -0.50 -18.08
N LEU A 124 -11.10 -0.16 -18.65
CA LEU A 124 -10.66 -0.67 -19.96
C LEU A 124 -10.57 -2.20 -19.99
N LEU A 125 -10.06 -2.81 -18.92
CA LEU A 125 -9.79 -4.25 -18.85
C LEU A 125 -10.90 -5.06 -18.18
N ASN A 126 -11.95 -4.43 -17.69
CA ASN A 126 -12.92 -5.03 -16.79
C ASN A 126 -12.23 -5.77 -15.63
N ALA A 127 -11.33 -5.07 -14.94
CA ALA A 127 -10.49 -5.61 -13.87
C ALA A 127 -10.68 -4.81 -12.59
N LEU A 128 -10.31 -5.39 -11.44
CA LEU A 128 -10.44 -4.76 -10.13
C LEU A 128 -9.13 -4.06 -9.74
N VAL A 129 -9.22 -2.83 -9.25
CA VAL A 129 -8.07 -2.15 -8.63
C VAL A 129 -7.76 -2.79 -7.29
N VAL A 130 -6.54 -3.32 -7.13
CA VAL A 130 -6.08 -3.96 -5.88
C VAL A 130 -5.21 -3.00 -5.10
N GLY A 131 -5.61 -2.74 -3.85
CA GLY A 131 -4.86 -1.91 -2.91
C GLY A 131 -3.67 -2.66 -2.29
N THR A 132 -2.69 -1.89 -1.86
CA THR A 132 -1.45 -2.40 -1.27
C THR A 132 -1.23 -1.92 0.17
N THR A 133 -2.17 -1.18 0.75
CA THR A 133 -2.08 -0.63 2.10
C THR A 133 -2.13 -1.77 3.13
N ASN A 134 -1.10 -1.91 3.95
CA ASN A 134 -1.06 -2.88 5.04
C ASN A 134 -1.82 -2.39 6.28
N LYS A 135 -1.96 -3.27 7.29
CA LYS A 135 -2.72 -2.97 8.52
C LYS A 135 -2.14 -1.81 9.31
N SER A 136 -0.80 -1.72 9.41
CA SER A 136 -0.13 -0.67 10.15
C SER A 136 -0.39 0.70 9.53
N GLU A 137 -0.21 0.82 8.22
CA GLU A 137 -0.51 2.03 7.46
C GLU A 137 -2.00 2.40 7.57
N LYS A 138 -2.88 1.41 7.42
CA LYS A 138 -4.34 1.60 7.56
C LYS A 138 -4.69 2.15 8.93
N MET A 139 -4.21 1.56 10.03
CA MET A 139 -4.51 2.01 11.39
C MET A 139 -3.96 3.41 11.66
N LEU A 140 -2.77 3.73 11.17
CA LEU A 140 -2.16 5.06 11.29
C LEU A 140 -2.80 6.11 10.38
N GLY A 141 -3.63 5.69 9.41
CA GLY A 141 -4.09 6.55 8.32
C GLY A 141 -2.93 7.10 7.49
N TYR A 142 -1.85 6.33 7.36
CA TYR A 142 -0.68 6.66 6.55
C TYR A 142 -0.95 6.28 5.09
N GLY A 143 -1.52 7.20 4.37
CA GLY A 143 -1.93 7.08 2.98
C GLY A 143 -2.79 8.27 2.57
N THR A 144 -2.96 8.45 1.28
CA THR A 144 -3.75 9.52 0.67
C THR A 144 -5.18 9.04 0.44
N ILE A 145 -6.13 9.64 1.17
CA ILE A 145 -7.56 9.38 0.92
C ILE A 145 -7.91 9.71 -0.53
N TYR A 146 -8.62 8.81 -1.21
CA TYR A 146 -8.93 8.90 -2.64
C TYR A 146 -7.68 8.98 -3.55
N GLY A 147 -6.54 8.50 -3.05
CA GLY A 147 -5.31 8.28 -3.80
C GLY A 147 -4.91 6.81 -3.70
N ASP A 148 -3.77 6.52 -3.07
CA ASP A 148 -3.27 5.16 -2.84
C ASP A 148 -4.17 4.30 -1.93
N MET A 149 -5.02 4.92 -1.10
CA MET A 149 -6.03 4.20 -0.31
C MET A 149 -7.28 3.80 -1.11
N ALA A 150 -7.47 4.29 -2.33
CA ALA A 150 -8.61 3.96 -3.17
C ALA A 150 -8.36 2.63 -3.90
N CYS A 151 -9.19 1.64 -3.61
CA CYS A 151 -9.12 0.32 -4.23
C CYS A 151 -10.48 -0.39 -4.16
N ALA A 152 -10.69 -1.40 -5.01
CA ALA A 152 -11.88 -2.25 -4.95
C ALA A 152 -11.75 -3.32 -3.86
N LEU A 153 -10.53 -3.82 -3.63
CA LEU A 153 -10.21 -4.79 -2.58
C LEU A 153 -8.76 -4.58 -2.11
N ASN A 154 -8.49 -4.94 -0.86
CA ASN A 154 -7.15 -4.77 -0.27
C ASN A 154 -6.75 -6.02 0.53
N PRO A 155 -5.94 -6.93 -0.05
CA PRO A 155 -5.57 -8.19 0.61
C PRO A 155 -4.68 -8.00 1.83
N LEU A 156 -3.91 -6.90 1.92
CA LEU A 156 -2.97 -6.66 3.02
C LEU A 156 -3.58 -5.91 4.21
N ALA A 157 -4.85 -5.49 4.13
CA ALA A 157 -5.49 -4.61 5.11
C ALA A 157 -5.53 -5.14 6.56
N ASN A 158 -5.31 -6.46 6.74
CA ASN A 158 -5.29 -7.12 8.04
C ASN A 158 -3.93 -7.72 8.43
N ILE A 159 -2.85 -7.41 7.67
CA ILE A 159 -1.50 -7.88 7.93
C ILE A 159 -0.64 -6.70 8.35
N TYR A 160 0.02 -6.81 9.51
CA TYR A 160 0.92 -5.78 10.00
C TYR A 160 2.18 -5.68 9.13
N LYS A 161 2.77 -4.49 9.02
CA LYS A 161 3.99 -4.26 8.23
C LYS A 161 5.13 -5.15 8.67
N SER A 162 5.33 -5.32 9.98
CA SER A 162 6.38 -6.19 10.52
C SER A 162 6.22 -7.66 10.11
N ASP A 163 4.97 -8.13 9.94
CA ASP A 163 4.69 -9.52 9.57
C ASP A 163 4.85 -9.75 8.06
N LEU A 164 4.81 -8.67 7.25
CA LEU A 164 4.95 -8.75 5.79
C LEU A 164 6.36 -9.10 5.32
N PHE A 165 7.41 -8.75 6.07
CA PHE A 165 8.79 -9.04 5.67
C PHE A 165 9.05 -10.54 5.56
N GLU A 166 8.65 -11.30 6.58
CA GLU A 166 8.80 -12.76 6.58
C GLU A 166 7.86 -13.42 5.56
N PHE A 167 6.63 -12.94 5.45
CA PHE A 167 5.69 -13.44 4.46
C PHE A 167 6.15 -13.18 3.02
N ALA A 168 6.74 -12.02 2.72
CA ALA A 168 7.34 -11.72 1.43
C ALA A 168 8.50 -12.65 1.09
N SER A 169 9.34 -12.98 2.09
CA SER A 169 10.42 -13.97 1.95
C SER A 169 9.86 -15.35 1.61
N TYR A 170 8.82 -15.78 2.31
CA TYR A 170 8.12 -17.04 2.02
C TYR A 170 7.55 -17.07 0.60
N LEU A 171 6.96 -15.97 0.11
CA LEU A 171 6.44 -15.85 -1.25
C LEU A 171 7.53 -15.78 -2.33
N GLY A 172 8.80 -15.70 -1.95
CA GLY A 172 9.94 -15.62 -2.86
C GLY A 172 10.13 -14.23 -3.49
N VAL A 173 9.67 -13.16 -2.84
CA VAL A 173 10.00 -11.78 -3.22
C VAL A 173 11.50 -11.58 -3.10
N ASN A 174 12.09 -10.80 -4.02
CA ASN A 174 13.53 -10.56 -4.04
C ASN A 174 13.99 -9.90 -2.73
N HIS A 175 15.07 -10.44 -2.13
CA HIS A 175 15.65 -9.92 -0.89
C HIS A 175 16.01 -8.43 -0.99
N LYS A 176 16.40 -7.93 -2.16
CA LYS A 176 16.67 -6.50 -2.39
C LYS A 176 15.43 -5.63 -2.06
N ILE A 177 14.23 -6.09 -2.43
CA ILE A 177 12.96 -5.40 -2.13
C ILE A 177 12.66 -5.49 -0.64
N ILE A 178 12.87 -6.67 -0.02
CA ILE A 178 12.61 -6.91 1.40
C ILE A 178 13.52 -6.08 2.29
N ALA A 179 14.79 -5.93 1.93
CA ALA A 179 15.80 -5.22 2.72
C ALA A 179 15.69 -3.68 2.66
N LYS A 180 14.87 -3.13 1.74
CA LYS A 180 14.69 -1.68 1.64
C LYS A 180 13.92 -1.12 2.84
N ALA A 181 14.30 0.09 3.26
CA ALA A 181 13.51 0.85 4.22
C ALA A 181 12.12 1.15 3.63
N PRO A 182 11.04 0.98 4.41
CA PRO A 182 9.70 1.34 3.97
C PRO A 182 9.61 2.81 3.55
N SER A 183 9.04 3.06 2.37
CA SER A 183 8.88 4.41 1.82
C SER A 183 7.72 4.45 0.84
N ALA A 184 6.93 5.52 0.89
CA ALA A 184 5.92 5.83 -0.11
C ALA A 184 6.52 6.47 -1.38
N ASP A 185 7.82 6.75 -1.42
CA ASP A 185 8.58 7.36 -2.55
C ASP A 185 7.91 8.64 -3.11
N LEU A 186 7.35 9.45 -2.24
CA LEU A 186 6.67 10.71 -2.60
C LEU A 186 7.65 11.85 -2.87
N TRP A 187 8.85 11.77 -2.30
CA TRP A 187 9.98 12.68 -2.54
C TRP A 187 11.30 11.97 -2.26
N GLN A 188 12.38 12.54 -2.76
CA GLN A 188 13.72 11.97 -2.63
C GLN A 188 14.11 11.75 -1.17
N ASN A 189 14.64 10.55 -0.85
CA ASN A 189 15.06 10.13 0.50
C ASN A 189 13.94 10.09 1.55
N GLN A 190 12.68 10.01 1.13
CA GLN A 190 11.59 9.76 2.07
C GLN A 190 11.73 8.37 2.71
N SER A 191 11.39 8.29 4.00
CA SER A 191 11.20 7.03 4.73
C SER A 191 9.99 7.16 5.65
N ASP A 192 9.12 6.17 5.64
CA ASP A 192 7.92 6.14 6.48
C ASP A 192 8.27 6.25 7.96
N GLU A 193 9.32 5.52 8.39
CA GLU A 193 9.78 5.53 9.77
C GLU A 193 10.32 6.90 10.21
N SER A 194 10.98 7.64 9.28
CA SER A 194 11.40 9.01 9.55
C SER A 194 10.21 9.96 9.66
N ASP A 195 9.19 9.81 8.82
CA ASP A 195 7.98 10.65 8.83
C ASP A 195 7.13 10.41 10.08
N ILE A 196 7.06 9.17 10.55
CA ILE A 196 6.31 8.79 11.75
C ILE A 196 7.14 9.05 13.02
N GLY A 197 8.46 8.87 12.92
CA GLY A 197 9.46 9.03 14.00
C GLY A 197 9.70 7.77 14.82
N TYR A 198 9.21 6.62 14.38
CA TYR A 198 9.37 5.31 15.03
C TYR A 198 9.42 4.19 14.01
N SER A 199 10.10 3.07 14.35
CA SER A 199 10.14 1.90 13.48
C SER A 199 8.81 1.14 13.46
N TYR A 200 8.51 0.48 12.33
CA TYR A 200 7.31 -0.38 12.25
C TYR A 200 7.34 -1.51 13.27
N ALA A 201 8.52 -2.01 13.64
CA ALA A 201 8.64 -3.02 14.70
C ALA A 201 8.15 -2.50 16.07
N GLN A 202 8.39 -1.22 16.39
CA GLN A 202 7.86 -0.58 17.61
C GLN A 202 6.36 -0.26 17.48
N ILE A 203 5.98 0.32 16.35
CA ILE A 203 4.60 0.72 16.06
C ILE A 203 3.68 -0.49 16.14
N ASP A 204 4.01 -1.59 15.47
CA ASP A 204 3.14 -2.77 15.39
C ASP A 204 2.96 -3.47 16.74
N LYS A 205 3.97 -3.42 17.62
CA LYS A 205 3.82 -3.89 19.01
C LYS A 205 2.74 -3.10 19.75
N LEU A 206 2.71 -1.78 19.59
CA LEU A 206 1.70 -0.93 20.22
C LEU A 206 0.33 -1.14 19.55
N LEU A 207 0.27 -1.22 18.22
CA LEU A 207 -0.98 -1.45 17.49
C LEU A 207 -1.62 -2.79 17.84
N LYS A 208 -0.81 -3.86 17.95
CA LYS A 208 -1.26 -5.19 18.41
C LYS A 208 -1.78 -5.13 19.85
N ALA A 209 -1.11 -4.42 20.74
CA ALA A 209 -1.57 -4.23 22.13
C ALA A 209 -2.90 -3.46 22.20
N ILE A 210 -3.07 -2.40 21.41
CA ILE A 210 -4.31 -1.63 21.31
C ILE A 210 -5.45 -2.53 20.82
N GLU A 211 -5.21 -3.31 19.75
CA GLU A 211 -6.24 -4.19 19.16
C GLU A 211 -6.67 -5.30 20.13
N ASN A 212 -5.74 -5.83 20.91
CA ASN A 212 -6.01 -6.87 21.91
C ASN A 212 -6.58 -6.34 23.23
N GLY A 213 -6.69 -5.02 23.42
CA GLY A 213 -7.13 -4.41 24.68
C GLY A 213 -6.14 -4.62 25.83
N GLU A 214 -4.83 -4.76 25.53
CA GLU A 214 -3.80 -4.97 26.53
C GLU A 214 -3.49 -3.68 27.33
N ASP A 215 -2.89 -3.84 28.51
CA ASP A 215 -2.37 -2.70 29.26
C ASP A 215 -1.24 -1.99 28.49
N LEU A 216 -1.46 -0.71 28.24
CA LEU A 216 -0.52 0.15 27.49
C LEU A 216 0.46 0.89 28.41
N SER A 217 0.46 0.66 29.72
CA SER A 217 1.39 1.30 30.67
C SER A 217 2.85 0.91 30.43
N LYS A 218 3.07 -0.26 29.82
CA LYS A 218 4.39 -0.78 29.42
C LYS A 218 5.09 -0.01 28.30
N PHE A 219 4.36 0.84 27.58
CA PHE A 219 4.89 1.65 26.48
C PHE A 219 5.26 3.04 26.97
N ASP A 220 6.32 3.61 26.38
CA ASP A 220 6.68 5.00 26.62
C ASP A 220 5.49 5.93 26.37
N SER A 221 5.29 6.91 27.27
CA SER A 221 4.09 7.76 27.24
C SER A 221 4.03 8.65 26.02
N ASP A 222 5.16 9.23 25.60
CA ASP A 222 5.21 10.15 24.46
C ASP A 222 4.99 9.38 23.15
N PHE A 223 5.63 8.23 23.01
CA PHE A 223 5.41 7.31 21.88
C PHE A 223 3.93 6.91 21.76
N LYS A 224 3.37 6.38 22.85
CA LYS A 224 1.98 5.96 22.91
C LYS A 224 1.02 7.10 22.54
N ASN A 225 1.20 8.27 23.16
CA ASN A 225 0.33 9.42 22.93
C ASN A 225 0.42 9.90 21.47
N LYS A 226 1.61 9.95 20.89
CA LYS A 226 1.82 10.35 19.49
C LYS A 226 1.13 9.40 18.51
N ILE A 227 1.27 8.09 18.71
CA ILE A 227 0.65 7.08 17.82
C ILE A 227 -0.87 7.07 17.98
N THR A 228 -1.40 7.09 19.22
CA THR A 228 -2.85 7.09 19.45
C THR A 228 -3.52 8.37 18.94
N ALA A 229 -2.89 9.53 19.11
CA ALA A 229 -3.35 10.79 18.52
C ALA A 229 -3.41 10.73 16.98
N ARG A 230 -2.39 10.13 16.35
CA ARG A 230 -2.36 9.93 14.90
C ARG A 230 -3.49 9.02 14.42
N ILE A 231 -3.73 7.89 15.09
CA ILE A 231 -4.84 6.97 14.80
C ILE A 231 -6.18 7.72 14.87
N THR A 232 -6.42 8.42 15.96
CA THR A 232 -7.67 9.17 16.19
C THR A 232 -7.88 10.24 15.12
N LYS A 233 -6.84 11.06 14.86
CA LYS A 233 -6.90 12.15 13.87
C LYS A 233 -7.23 11.64 12.46
N ASN A 234 -6.73 10.46 12.09
CA ASN A 234 -6.85 9.91 10.74
C ASN A 234 -7.95 8.83 10.60
N SER A 235 -8.68 8.52 11.67
CA SER A 235 -9.69 7.45 11.66
C SER A 235 -10.77 7.62 10.58
N PHE A 236 -11.08 8.86 10.20
CA PHE A 236 -12.05 9.17 9.14
C PHE A 236 -11.63 8.62 7.77
N LYS A 237 -10.33 8.47 7.51
CA LYS A 237 -9.83 7.94 6.22
C LYS A 237 -10.24 6.49 5.94
N GLN A 238 -10.63 5.76 6.99
CA GLN A 238 -11.02 4.34 6.91
C GLN A 238 -12.54 4.15 6.83
N LYS A 239 -13.28 5.23 6.79
CA LYS A 239 -14.75 5.23 6.79
C LYS A 239 -15.28 5.78 5.47
N LEU A 240 -16.46 5.32 5.09
CA LEU A 240 -17.23 6.00 4.05
C LEU A 240 -17.54 7.44 4.51
N PRO A 241 -17.80 8.35 3.54
CA PRO A 241 -18.23 9.70 3.88
C PRO A 241 -19.37 9.68 4.88
N ALA A 242 -19.28 10.53 5.92
CA ALA A 242 -20.32 10.60 6.94
C ALA A 242 -21.63 11.11 6.33
N THR A 243 -22.72 10.45 6.71
CA THR A 243 -24.08 10.87 6.33
C THR A 243 -24.87 11.24 7.57
N PRO A 244 -25.80 12.23 7.50
CA PRO A 244 -26.64 12.58 8.63
C PRO A 244 -27.66 11.46 8.93
N ASN A 245 -27.95 11.26 10.20
CA ASN A 245 -29.13 10.48 10.61
C ASN A 245 -30.36 11.35 10.37
N ILE A 246 -31.28 10.89 9.54
CA ILE A 246 -32.53 11.58 9.21
C ILE A 246 -33.65 10.88 9.95
#